data_232bf835778cc18cd91ad955e04f8858
#
_entry.id   232bf835778cc18cd91ad955e04f8858
#
_cell.length_a   1.000
_cell.length_b   1.000
_cell.length_c   1.000
_cell.angle_alpha   90.00
_cell.angle_beta   90.00
_cell.angle_gamma   90.00
#
_symmetry.space_group_name_H-M   'P 1'
#
loop_
_entity.id
_entity.type
_entity.pdbx_description
1 polymer ?
#
loop_
_entity_poly.entity_id
_entity_poly.type
_entity_poly.pdbx_seq_one_letter_code
_entity_poly.pdbx_strand_id
1 'polypeptide(L)'
;LKKKNINKGIRKVVTELMDRVMEKVLITDPFIKEKHHSSKPLYAALVPDEIFKGSNFERRFVTPFGGVWEKLAQVVAEEYHGHCEMGKSITGEVGTERLRRIQEVLNKLEHKEKGKEKEKPNWESELKYILEGSGKPIPTSVVCDIFIDSNKTNKKYAFELKGPLPNSDQTKVSKEKMFKLLASINN
;
A
#
# COMPACT_ATOMS: atom_id res chain seq x y z
N LEU A 1 19.96 19.28 13.27
CA LEU A 1 20.64 18.04 12.82
C LEU A 1 19.66 17.05 12.20
N LYS A 2 18.54 16.67 12.85
CA LYS A 2 17.55 15.71 12.35
C LYS A 2 16.97 16.08 10.98
N LYS A 3 16.53 17.34 10.80
CA LYS A 3 15.99 17.82 9.51
C LYS A 3 17.00 17.69 8.37
N LYS A 4 18.30 17.90 8.64
CA LYS A 4 19.37 17.79 7.65
C LYS A 4 19.59 16.32 7.24
N ASN A 5 19.51 15.38 8.19
CA ASN A 5 19.64 13.96 7.93
C ASN A 5 18.47 13.41 7.13
N ILE A 6 17.24 13.79 7.48
CA ILE A 6 16.02 13.41 6.72
C ILE A 6 16.14 13.90 5.27
N ASN A 7 16.49 15.17 5.06
CA ASN A 7 16.65 15.70 3.69
C ASN A 7 17.71 14.96 2.89
N LYS A 8 18.83 14.58 3.52
CA LYS A 8 19.88 13.77 2.86
C LYS A 8 19.36 12.38 2.50
N GLY A 9 18.65 11.72 3.41
CA GLY A 9 18.05 10.41 3.17
C GLY A 9 17.00 10.45 2.05
N ILE A 10 16.11 11.42 2.07
CA ILE A 10 15.10 11.63 1.01
C ILE A 10 15.77 11.85 -0.34
N ARG A 11 16.76 12.73 -0.43
CA ARG A 11 17.50 12.97 -1.67
C ARG A 11 18.13 11.70 -2.20
N LYS A 12 18.77 10.89 -1.34
CA LYS A 12 19.36 9.62 -1.72
C LYS A 12 18.32 8.67 -2.34
N VAL A 13 17.18 8.47 -1.67
CA VAL A 13 16.11 7.60 -2.15
C VAL A 13 15.57 8.06 -3.52
N VAL A 14 15.36 9.37 -3.70
CA VAL A 14 14.87 9.93 -4.96
C VAL A 14 15.90 9.80 -6.07
N THR A 15 17.19 10.09 -5.79
CA THR A 15 18.27 9.95 -6.78
C THR A 15 18.39 8.50 -7.23
N GLU A 16 18.46 7.55 -6.31
CA GLU A 16 18.54 6.10 -6.64
C GLU A 16 17.34 5.61 -7.47
N LEU A 17 16.14 6.16 -7.21
CA LEU A 17 14.98 5.87 -8.03
C LEU A 17 15.15 6.41 -9.45
N MET A 18 15.51 7.69 -9.57
CA MET A 18 15.65 8.33 -10.87
C MET A 18 16.74 7.65 -11.71
N ASP A 19 17.90 7.36 -11.13
CA ASP A 19 18.98 6.65 -11.81
C ASP A 19 18.49 5.30 -12.36
N ARG A 20 17.80 4.51 -11.53
CA ARG A 20 17.25 3.20 -11.93
C ARG A 20 16.19 3.32 -13.03
N VAL A 21 15.31 4.31 -12.93
CA VAL A 21 14.25 4.51 -13.94
C VAL A 21 14.89 4.95 -15.26
N MET A 22 15.82 5.90 -15.22
CA MET A 22 16.49 6.39 -16.43
C MET A 22 17.36 5.30 -17.09
N GLU A 23 18.10 4.52 -16.30
CA GLU A 23 18.82 3.36 -16.81
C GLU A 23 17.89 2.37 -17.51
N LYS A 24 16.74 2.06 -16.86
CA LYS A 24 15.78 1.14 -17.44
C LYS A 24 15.18 1.67 -18.73
N VAL A 25 14.75 2.93 -18.75
CA VAL A 25 14.04 3.53 -19.90
C VAL A 25 14.97 3.82 -21.06
N LEU A 26 16.21 4.21 -20.81
CA LEU A 26 17.16 4.64 -21.86
C LEU A 26 18.10 3.53 -22.31
N ILE A 27 18.44 2.57 -21.44
CA ILE A 27 19.51 1.61 -21.70
C ILE A 27 19.01 0.17 -21.74
N THR A 28 18.40 -0.33 -20.65
CA THR A 28 18.11 -1.77 -20.52
C THR A 28 16.82 -2.19 -21.23
N ASP A 29 15.81 -1.31 -21.31
CA ASP A 29 14.54 -1.58 -21.97
C ASP A 29 14.01 -0.30 -22.65
N PRO A 30 14.72 0.24 -23.66
CA PRO A 30 14.32 1.43 -24.36
C PRO A 30 13.02 1.19 -25.17
N PHE A 31 12.32 2.28 -25.49
CA PHE A 31 11.17 2.21 -26.35
C PHE A 31 11.60 1.91 -27.79
N ILE A 32 11.23 0.72 -28.28
CA ILE A 32 11.41 0.30 -29.67
C ILE A 32 10.03 0.22 -30.31
N LYS A 33 9.74 1.10 -31.26
CA LYS A 33 8.42 1.28 -31.87
C LYS A 33 7.85 -0.04 -32.39
N GLU A 34 8.61 -0.77 -33.23
CA GLU A 34 8.17 -1.99 -33.89
C GLU A 34 7.80 -3.08 -32.86
N LYS A 35 8.64 -3.25 -31.83
CA LYS A 35 8.41 -4.22 -30.75
C LYS A 35 7.18 -3.88 -29.94
N HIS A 36 6.99 -2.59 -29.64
CA HIS A 36 5.87 -2.16 -28.82
C HIS A 36 4.55 -2.16 -29.59
N HIS A 37 4.57 -1.80 -30.88
CA HIS A 37 3.39 -1.87 -31.75
C HIS A 37 2.94 -3.31 -31.95
N SER A 38 3.85 -4.25 -32.21
CA SER A 38 3.52 -5.66 -32.38
C SER A 38 2.94 -6.29 -31.10
N SER A 39 3.38 -5.84 -29.93
CA SER A 39 2.86 -6.33 -28.64
C SER A 39 1.46 -5.79 -28.28
N LYS A 40 1.04 -4.67 -28.88
CA LYS A 40 -0.25 -4.00 -28.64
C LYS A 40 -0.84 -3.43 -29.94
N PRO A 41 -1.17 -4.25 -30.92
CA PRO A 41 -1.50 -3.80 -32.27
C PRO A 41 -2.74 -2.90 -32.31
N LEU A 42 -3.77 -3.24 -31.57
CA LEU A 42 -4.99 -2.41 -31.53
C LEU A 42 -4.73 -1.02 -30.93
N TYR A 43 -3.96 -0.97 -29.85
CA TYR A 43 -3.61 0.30 -29.21
C TYR A 43 -2.72 1.15 -30.13
N ALA A 44 -1.77 0.53 -30.81
CA ALA A 44 -0.90 1.19 -31.77
C ALA A 44 -1.67 1.74 -32.99
N ALA A 45 -2.76 1.08 -33.40
CA ALA A 45 -3.60 1.53 -34.51
C ALA A 45 -4.53 2.72 -34.13
N LEU A 46 -4.89 2.84 -32.86
CA LEU A 46 -5.87 3.83 -32.39
C LEU A 46 -5.24 5.07 -31.75
N VAL A 47 -4.00 4.99 -31.32
CA VAL A 47 -3.34 6.04 -30.52
C VAL A 47 -2.11 6.58 -31.25
N PRO A 48 -1.94 7.91 -31.38
CA PRO A 48 -0.75 8.51 -31.96
C PRO A 48 0.54 8.03 -31.26
N ASP A 49 1.62 7.90 -32.04
CA ASP A 49 2.90 7.35 -31.55
C ASP A 49 3.46 8.09 -30.35
N GLU A 50 3.31 9.41 -30.29
CA GLU A 50 3.78 10.24 -29.18
C GLU A 50 3.06 9.89 -27.88
N ILE A 51 1.75 9.70 -27.94
CA ILE A 51 0.93 9.31 -26.79
C ILE A 51 1.25 7.87 -26.40
N PHE A 52 1.43 6.98 -27.37
CA PHE A 52 1.82 5.59 -27.10
C PHE A 52 3.17 5.52 -26.39
N LYS A 53 4.17 6.28 -26.87
CA LYS A 53 5.49 6.38 -26.24
C LYS A 53 5.40 7.00 -24.84
N GLY A 54 4.62 8.06 -24.67
CA GLY A 54 4.38 8.72 -23.38
C GLY A 54 3.74 7.79 -22.35
N SER A 55 2.70 7.07 -22.73
CA SER A 55 2.03 6.07 -21.87
C SER A 55 2.96 4.92 -21.49
N ASN A 56 3.84 4.49 -22.40
CA ASN A 56 4.84 3.48 -22.12
C ASN A 56 5.88 3.98 -21.11
N PHE A 57 6.33 5.23 -21.24
CA PHE A 57 7.22 5.86 -20.27
C PHE A 57 6.57 6.03 -18.91
N GLU A 58 5.35 6.58 -18.86
CA GLU A 58 4.60 6.78 -17.62
C GLU A 58 4.49 5.49 -16.82
N ARG A 59 4.05 4.40 -17.43
CA ARG A 59 3.94 3.09 -16.77
C ARG A 59 5.26 2.61 -16.18
N ARG A 60 6.37 2.81 -16.89
CA ARG A 60 7.71 2.42 -16.43
C ARG A 60 8.22 3.30 -15.31
N PHE A 61 7.77 4.56 -15.28
CA PHE A 61 8.09 5.51 -14.23
C PHE A 61 7.25 5.24 -12.98
N VAL A 62 5.94 5.10 -13.11
CA VAL A 62 5.00 4.96 -11.97
C VAL A 62 5.18 3.63 -11.23
N THR A 63 5.47 2.55 -11.95
CA THR A 63 5.62 1.22 -11.31
C THR A 63 6.71 1.17 -10.23
N PRO A 64 7.93 1.68 -10.45
CA PRO A 64 8.96 1.76 -9.41
C PRO A 64 8.61 2.70 -8.25
N PHE A 65 7.70 3.64 -8.45
CA PHE A 65 7.31 4.61 -7.43
C PHE A 65 6.56 3.97 -6.24
N GLY A 66 5.90 2.84 -6.46
CA GLY A 66 5.20 2.13 -5.38
C GLY A 66 6.09 1.89 -4.17
N GLY A 67 7.26 1.28 -4.36
CA GLY A 67 8.22 0.99 -3.29
C GLY A 67 9.01 2.20 -2.78
N VAL A 68 8.89 3.37 -3.41
CA VAL A 68 9.58 4.58 -2.96
C VAL A 68 8.90 5.20 -1.76
N TRP A 69 7.58 5.16 -1.70
CA TRP A 69 6.82 5.64 -0.55
C TRP A 69 7.23 4.93 0.74
N GLU A 70 7.43 3.61 0.67
CA GLU A 70 7.91 2.83 1.80
C GLU A 70 9.32 3.25 2.23
N LYS A 71 10.24 3.42 1.28
CA LYS A 71 11.62 3.88 1.58
C LYS A 71 11.67 5.30 2.13
N LEU A 72 10.83 6.21 1.63
CA LEU A 72 10.71 7.55 2.17
C LEU A 72 10.17 7.54 3.60
N ALA A 73 9.14 6.74 3.84
CA ALA A 73 8.58 6.55 5.18
C ALA A 73 9.60 5.93 6.13
N GLN A 74 10.39 4.96 5.66
CA GLN A 74 11.49 4.36 6.43
C GLN A 74 12.50 5.42 6.87
N VAL A 75 12.99 6.28 5.96
CA VAL A 75 13.95 7.34 6.29
C VAL A 75 13.42 8.25 7.41
N VAL A 76 12.13 8.61 7.33
CA VAL A 76 11.51 9.47 8.36
C VAL A 76 11.34 8.72 9.68
N ALA A 77 10.90 7.47 9.63
CA ALA A 77 10.67 6.63 10.80
C ALA A 77 11.97 6.35 11.56
N GLU A 78 13.04 5.98 10.87
CA GLU A 78 14.36 5.71 11.46
C GLU A 78 14.95 6.94 12.14
N GLU A 79 14.87 8.11 11.51
CA GLU A 79 15.41 9.34 12.10
C GLU A 79 14.61 9.76 13.36
N TYR A 80 13.32 9.49 13.40
CA TYR A 80 12.47 9.88 14.53
C TYR A 80 12.44 8.85 15.64
N HIS A 81 12.24 7.57 15.31
CA HIS A 81 12.03 6.47 16.26
C HIS A 81 13.30 5.63 16.51
N GLY A 82 14.30 5.74 15.62
CA GLY A 82 15.58 5.02 15.68
C GLY A 82 15.60 3.71 14.93
N HIS A 83 14.48 3.02 14.85
CA HIS A 83 14.37 1.74 14.12
C HIS A 83 12.98 1.57 13.53
N CYS A 84 12.92 1.01 12.33
CA CYS A 84 11.69 0.51 11.75
C CYS A 84 11.97 -0.73 10.88
N GLU A 85 10.97 -1.55 10.69
CA GLU A 85 11.01 -2.73 9.83
C GLU A 85 10.07 -2.55 8.65
N MET A 86 10.56 -2.76 7.44
CA MET A 86 9.73 -2.78 6.23
C MET A 86 9.22 -4.20 5.96
N GLY A 87 8.00 -4.32 5.48
CA GLY A 87 7.41 -5.60 5.10
C GLY A 87 7.32 -6.60 6.27
N LYS A 88 7.12 -6.11 7.49
CA LYS A 88 7.04 -6.99 8.67
C LYS A 88 5.80 -7.84 8.64
N SER A 89 5.99 -9.15 8.71
CA SER A 89 4.90 -10.11 8.93
C SER A 89 4.58 -10.21 10.42
N ILE A 90 3.33 -9.95 10.76
CA ILE A 90 2.78 -10.09 12.11
C ILE A 90 1.81 -11.27 12.08
N THR A 91 2.12 -12.28 12.87
CA THR A 91 1.30 -13.50 12.99
C THR A 91 0.52 -13.47 14.29
N GLY A 92 -0.69 -14.00 14.26
CA GLY A 92 -1.56 -14.13 15.41
C GLY A 92 -2.75 -15.03 15.09
N GLU A 93 -3.73 -15.05 15.96
CA GLU A 93 -4.96 -15.80 15.73
C GLU A 93 -6.15 -14.85 15.70
N VAL A 94 -7.11 -15.11 14.85
CA VAL A 94 -8.35 -14.32 14.73
C VAL A 94 -9.56 -15.26 14.81
N GLY A 95 -10.51 -14.94 15.67
CA GLY A 95 -11.75 -15.71 15.79
C GLY A 95 -12.55 -15.71 14.48
N THR A 96 -13.15 -16.86 14.16
CA THR A 96 -13.96 -17.02 12.91
C THR A 96 -15.03 -15.95 12.75
N GLU A 97 -15.68 -15.58 13.83
CA GLU A 97 -16.74 -14.55 13.80
C GLU A 97 -16.15 -13.15 13.51
N ARG A 98 -14.96 -12.84 14.02
CA ARG A 98 -14.24 -11.58 13.68
C ARG A 98 -13.94 -11.51 12.20
N LEU A 99 -13.44 -12.61 11.61
CA LEU A 99 -13.17 -12.68 10.17
C LEU A 99 -14.45 -12.47 9.33
N ARG A 100 -15.56 -13.10 9.75
CA ARG A 100 -16.88 -12.91 9.11
C ARG A 100 -17.32 -11.43 9.18
N ARG A 101 -17.20 -10.81 10.34
CA ARG A 101 -17.57 -9.40 10.55
C ARG A 101 -16.69 -8.42 9.76
N ILE A 102 -15.39 -8.72 9.59
CA ILE A 102 -14.53 -7.95 8.71
C ILE A 102 -15.08 -7.94 7.29
N GLN A 103 -15.43 -9.12 6.74
CA GLN A 103 -16.00 -9.20 5.39
C GLN A 103 -17.36 -8.50 5.28
N GLU A 104 -18.20 -8.60 6.30
CA GLU A 104 -19.48 -7.91 6.36
C GLU A 104 -19.32 -6.39 6.31
N VAL A 105 -18.43 -5.82 7.11
CA VAL A 105 -18.11 -4.38 7.09
C VAL A 105 -17.62 -3.93 5.72
N LEU A 106 -16.69 -4.67 5.13
CA LEU A 106 -16.14 -4.35 3.82
C LEU A 106 -17.21 -4.39 2.72
N ASN A 107 -18.09 -5.39 2.76
CA ASN A 107 -19.19 -5.52 1.80
C ASN A 107 -20.21 -4.38 1.92
N LYS A 108 -20.58 -3.97 3.14
CA LYS A 108 -21.49 -2.84 3.36
C LYS A 108 -20.90 -1.51 2.83
N LEU A 109 -19.58 -1.34 2.93
CA LEU A 109 -18.91 -0.16 2.39
C LEU A 109 -18.78 -0.18 0.86
N GLU A 110 -18.74 -1.35 0.25
CA GLU A 110 -18.61 -1.51 -1.20
C GLU A 110 -19.97 -1.44 -1.90
N HIS A 111 -20.95 -2.14 -1.37
CA HIS A 111 -22.25 -2.29 -2.00
C HIS A 111 -23.32 -1.45 -1.32
N LYS A 112 -24.06 -0.70 -2.15
CA LYS A 112 -25.26 -0.02 -1.70
C LYS A 112 -26.39 -1.05 -1.56
N GLU A 113 -26.93 -1.21 -0.36
CA GLU A 113 -28.15 -1.99 -0.18
C GLU A 113 -29.33 -1.33 -0.91
N LYS A 114 -30.19 -2.16 -1.51
CA LYS A 114 -31.35 -1.67 -2.27
C LYS A 114 -32.27 -0.83 -1.36
N GLY A 115 -32.47 0.43 -1.71
CA GLY A 115 -33.34 1.36 -0.95
C GLY A 115 -32.67 2.08 0.23
N LYS A 116 -31.37 1.88 0.46
CA LYS A 116 -30.63 2.59 1.51
C LYS A 116 -29.52 3.46 0.91
N GLU A 117 -29.12 4.50 1.63
CA GLU A 117 -27.89 5.22 1.31
C GLU A 117 -26.66 4.35 1.59
N LYS A 118 -25.58 4.58 0.84
CA LYS A 118 -24.30 3.89 1.08
C LYS A 118 -23.79 4.24 2.48
N GLU A 119 -23.42 3.25 3.28
CA GLU A 119 -22.86 3.48 4.60
C GLU A 119 -21.56 4.30 4.50
N LYS A 120 -21.44 5.29 5.38
CA LYS A 120 -20.19 6.06 5.49
C LYS A 120 -19.21 5.31 6.40
N PRO A 121 -17.93 5.22 6.01
CA PRO A 121 -16.94 4.53 6.83
C PRO A 121 -16.79 5.23 8.19
N ASN A 122 -16.81 4.42 9.25
CA ASN A 122 -16.52 4.85 10.61
C ASN A 122 -15.63 3.81 11.29
N TRP A 123 -14.35 4.13 11.40
CA TRP A 123 -13.33 3.21 11.89
C TRP A 123 -13.60 2.68 13.30
N GLU A 124 -14.02 3.55 14.21
CA GLU A 124 -14.19 3.20 15.63
C GLU A 124 -15.36 2.24 15.83
N SER A 125 -16.53 2.54 15.23
CA SER A 125 -17.71 1.68 15.32
C SER A 125 -17.52 0.35 14.61
N GLU A 126 -16.87 0.34 13.45
CA GLU A 126 -16.56 -0.86 12.68
C GLU A 126 -15.59 -1.77 13.44
N LEU A 127 -14.52 -1.19 13.99
CA LEU A 127 -13.54 -1.95 14.78
C LEU A 127 -14.18 -2.54 16.04
N LYS A 128 -14.99 -1.75 16.76
CA LYS A 128 -15.73 -2.23 17.93
C LYS A 128 -16.60 -3.42 17.56
N TYR A 129 -17.40 -3.30 16.50
CA TYR A 129 -18.25 -4.39 16.01
C TYR A 129 -17.45 -5.65 15.68
N ILE A 130 -16.29 -5.51 15.04
CA ILE A 130 -15.42 -6.65 14.71
C ILE A 130 -14.87 -7.31 15.97
N LEU A 131 -14.38 -6.53 16.93
CA LEU A 131 -13.75 -7.05 18.16
C LEU A 131 -14.73 -7.73 19.12
N GLU A 132 -16.02 -7.40 19.07
CA GLU A 132 -17.08 -8.12 19.81
C GLU A 132 -17.32 -9.55 19.29
N GLY A 133 -16.78 -9.88 18.10
CA GLY A 133 -16.83 -11.23 17.55
C GLY A 133 -15.93 -12.19 18.32
N SER A 134 -16.35 -13.45 18.38
CA SER A 134 -15.60 -14.55 19.02
C SER A 134 -15.45 -15.74 18.04
N GLY A 135 -15.42 -16.95 18.55
CA GLY A 135 -15.40 -18.16 17.74
C GLY A 135 -14.02 -18.84 17.71
N LYS A 136 -13.92 -19.91 16.93
CA LYS A 136 -12.70 -20.71 16.83
C LYS A 136 -11.54 -19.86 16.30
N PRO A 137 -10.39 -19.82 16.98
CA PRO A 137 -9.21 -19.09 16.51
C PRO A 137 -8.67 -19.72 15.22
N ILE A 138 -8.33 -18.86 14.25
CA ILE A 138 -7.71 -19.24 12.98
C ILE A 138 -6.37 -18.50 12.87
N PRO A 139 -5.26 -19.22 12.60
CA PRO A 139 -3.98 -18.60 12.34
C PRO A 139 -4.08 -17.57 11.21
N THR A 140 -3.61 -16.37 11.47
CA THR A 140 -3.67 -15.25 10.53
C THR A 140 -2.32 -14.54 10.50
N SER A 141 -1.87 -14.19 9.31
CA SER A 141 -0.66 -13.40 9.10
C SER A 141 -0.99 -12.14 8.31
N VAL A 142 -0.46 -11.02 8.76
CA VAL A 142 -0.60 -9.72 8.09
C VAL A 142 0.77 -9.12 7.88
N VAL A 143 1.07 -8.74 6.64
CA VAL A 143 2.29 -8.00 6.31
C VAL A 143 1.97 -6.52 6.27
N CYS A 144 2.58 -5.72 7.12
CA CYS A 144 2.49 -4.26 7.08
C CYS A 144 3.69 -3.66 6.35
N ASP A 145 3.46 -2.54 5.64
CA ASP A 145 4.50 -1.89 4.84
C ASP A 145 5.60 -1.32 5.74
N ILE A 146 5.22 -0.68 6.84
CA ILE A 146 6.15 -0.16 7.86
C ILE A 146 5.68 -0.57 9.26
N PHE A 147 6.59 -1.11 10.05
CA PHE A 147 6.38 -1.39 11.46
C PHE A 147 7.42 -0.69 12.32
N ILE A 148 6.98 -0.03 13.36
CA ILE A 148 7.83 0.70 14.30
C ILE A 148 7.55 0.21 15.72
N ASP A 149 8.59 -0.23 16.42
CA ASP A 149 8.56 -0.43 17.86
C ASP A 149 9.34 0.73 18.51
N SER A 150 8.61 1.72 18.99
CA SER A 150 9.19 2.98 19.40
C SER A 150 9.56 3.00 20.87
N ASN A 151 10.85 2.96 21.16
CA ASN A 151 11.37 3.15 22.53
C ASN A 151 11.08 4.56 23.08
N LYS A 152 10.82 5.56 22.20
CA LYS A 152 10.55 6.94 22.63
C LYS A 152 9.14 7.11 23.16
N THR A 153 8.19 6.42 22.56
CA THR A 153 6.76 6.55 22.91
C THR A 153 6.23 5.33 23.63
N ASN A 154 7.03 4.27 23.76
CA ASN A 154 6.63 2.94 24.26
C ASN A 154 5.37 2.41 23.57
N LYS A 155 5.27 2.67 22.26
CA LYS A 155 4.14 2.26 21.41
C LYS A 155 4.63 1.58 20.13
N LYS A 156 3.82 0.64 19.66
CA LYS A 156 4.00 0.00 18.36
C LYS A 156 3.09 0.67 17.33
N TYR A 157 3.62 0.88 16.13
CA TYR A 157 2.88 1.46 15.03
C TYR A 157 3.03 0.55 13.81
N ALA A 158 1.91 0.31 13.13
CA ALA A 158 1.87 -0.38 11.87
C ALA A 158 1.21 0.52 10.82
N PHE A 159 1.85 0.64 9.67
CA PHE A 159 1.37 1.47 8.57
C PHE A 159 1.21 0.63 7.32
N GLU A 160 0.14 0.91 6.59
CA GLU A 160 -0.09 0.48 5.23
C GLU A 160 -0.05 1.72 4.34
N LEU A 161 0.86 1.76 3.38
CA LEU A 161 1.12 2.93 2.55
C LEU A 161 0.50 2.74 1.17
N LYS A 162 -0.08 3.80 0.65
CA LYS A 162 -0.60 3.84 -0.72
C LYS A 162 -0.11 5.08 -1.44
N GLY A 163 0.08 4.97 -2.73
CA GLY A 163 0.30 6.13 -3.58
C GLY A 163 -0.89 7.09 -3.54
N PRO A 164 -0.72 8.32 -4.02
CA PRO A 164 -1.81 9.27 -4.13
C PRO A 164 -2.99 8.72 -4.93
N LEU A 165 -4.21 9.00 -4.47
CA LEU A 165 -5.46 8.59 -5.11
C LEU A 165 -5.58 7.07 -5.33
N PRO A 166 -5.48 6.24 -4.27
CA PRO A 166 -5.68 4.81 -4.40
C PRO A 166 -7.12 4.53 -4.84
N ASN A 167 -7.30 3.50 -5.66
CA ASN A 167 -8.63 3.06 -6.04
C ASN A 167 -9.35 2.37 -4.87
N SER A 168 -10.66 2.12 -5.03
CA SER A 168 -11.50 1.49 -4.01
C SER A 168 -10.99 0.12 -3.57
N ASP A 169 -10.51 -0.69 -4.52
CA ASP A 169 -10.02 -2.04 -4.24
C ASP A 169 -8.74 -2.01 -3.39
N GLN A 170 -7.82 -1.12 -3.71
CA GLN A 170 -6.60 -0.92 -2.91
C GLN A 170 -6.92 -0.46 -1.49
N THR A 171 -7.89 0.46 -1.35
CA THR A 171 -8.34 0.95 -0.04
C THR A 171 -9.02 -0.15 0.77
N LYS A 172 -9.87 -0.97 0.14
CA LYS A 172 -10.52 -2.13 0.75
C LYS A 172 -9.51 -3.14 1.29
N VAL A 173 -8.54 -3.54 0.47
CA VAL A 173 -7.47 -4.46 0.87
C VAL A 173 -6.68 -3.93 2.06
N SER A 174 -6.33 -2.64 2.06
CA SER A 174 -5.61 -2.02 3.17
C SER A 174 -6.44 -2.01 4.46
N LYS A 175 -7.72 -1.70 4.36
CA LYS A 175 -8.65 -1.70 5.49
C LYS A 175 -8.82 -3.11 6.07
N GLU A 176 -8.95 -4.13 5.22
CA GLU A 176 -9.01 -5.53 5.62
C GLU A 176 -7.76 -5.96 6.39
N LYS A 177 -6.58 -5.62 5.87
CA LYS A 177 -5.30 -5.90 6.53
C LYS A 177 -5.23 -5.29 7.93
N MET A 178 -5.63 -4.02 8.07
CA MET A 178 -5.59 -3.32 9.37
C MET A 178 -6.59 -3.92 10.35
N PHE A 179 -7.79 -4.29 9.93
CA PHE A 179 -8.75 -4.98 10.79
C PHE A 179 -8.25 -6.36 11.23
N LYS A 180 -7.67 -7.15 10.32
CA LYS A 180 -7.08 -8.46 10.67
C LYS A 180 -5.95 -8.30 11.67
N LEU A 181 -5.08 -7.30 11.48
CA LEU A 181 -3.99 -7.01 12.41
C LEU A 181 -4.54 -6.70 13.82
N LEU A 182 -5.48 -5.75 13.92
CA LEU A 182 -6.04 -5.36 15.21
C LEU A 182 -6.86 -6.49 15.85
N ALA A 183 -7.56 -7.28 15.06
CA ALA A 183 -8.28 -8.44 15.56
C ALA A 183 -7.37 -9.55 16.09
N SER A 184 -6.13 -9.66 15.56
CA SER A 184 -5.15 -10.67 16.02
C SER A 184 -4.40 -10.29 17.30
N ILE A 185 -4.23 -9.00 17.58
CA ILE A 185 -3.52 -8.51 18.77
C ILE A 185 -4.45 -8.23 19.96
N ASN A 186 -5.76 -8.22 19.75
CA ASN A 186 -6.78 -8.00 20.78
C ASN A 186 -7.57 -9.29 21.09
N ASN A 187 -6.89 -10.40 21.03
CA ASN A 187 -7.47 -11.71 21.37
C ASN A 187 -7.44 -11.96 22.88
#